data_f6e97b5b4d72706979e6bd6f2c0e0309
#
_entry.id   f6e97b5b4d72706979e6bd6f2c0e0309
#
_cell.length_a   1.000
_cell.length_b   1.000
_cell.length_c   1.000
_cell.angle_alpha   90.00
_cell.angle_beta   90.00
_cell.angle_gamma   90.00
#
_symmetry.space_group_name_H-M   'P 1'
#
loop_
_entity.id
_entity.type
_entity.pdbx_description
1 polymer ?
#
loop_
_entity_poly.entity_id
_entity_poly.type
_entity_poly.pdbx_seq_one_letter_code
_entity_poly.pdbx_strand_id
1 'polypeptide(L)'
;MPKLTLHQFDGGNQELQQVFCSLRETLRYQFSEDSYPDDATFFMVMHNGTPAARAAVIPNLLMPPETALIGFFEAKNEPQAVKLLFDVIVEHCRTLGKKRVIGPINGSTWQTYRVALPIGEAFFLDVVSQPYYQSLFEENGFITLADYFSSKSELDANAFPKWEEHHRIFTDQGFSIQTLNPHEAETQLHEIYALSTVGFQNNFLYTPISEELFMAKYLPLMMKADPRFIFLLRDSANRLVGYHFAIRNILCQNKLELVQKTIALSPEFRGRGLGGYLMENCRRDAWLNGYSVVYHALMHIDNVSAKVNAERQRAIRRYKLYYKDIS
;
A
#
# COMPACT_ATOMS: atom_id res chain seq x y z
N MET A 1 -8.65 7.51 -39.40
CA MET A 1 -7.66 7.24 -38.31
C MET A 1 -8.40 7.37 -36.99
N PRO A 2 -8.14 6.53 -35.99
CA PRO A 2 -8.74 6.69 -34.69
C PRO A 2 -8.36 8.05 -34.11
N LYS A 3 -9.34 8.78 -33.59
CA LYS A 3 -9.14 10.14 -33.07
C LYS A 3 -8.82 10.07 -31.60
N LEU A 4 -7.55 10.36 -31.23
CA LEU A 4 -7.16 10.59 -29.84
C LEU A 4 -7.36 12.07 -29.51
N THR A 5 -7.97 12.37 -28.36
CA THR A 5 -8.08 13.71 -27.79
C THR A 5 -7.60 13.69 -26.36
N LEU A 6 -6.88 14.74 -25.97
CA LEU A 6 -6.37 14.93 -24.61
C LEU A 6 -7.22 15.97 -23.89
N HIS A 7 -7.51 15.69 -22.61
CA HIS A 7 -8.08 16.62 -21.66
C HIS A 7 -7.12 16.80 -20.49
N GLN A 8 -6.82 18.05 -20.16
CA GLN A 8 -6.11 18.45 -18.94
C GLN A 8 -7.06 19.32 -18.12
N PHE A 9 -7.19 19.03 -16.81
CA PHE A 9 -8.12 19.75 -15.96
C PHE A 9 -7.66 19.68 -14.48
N ASP A 10 -8.20 20.55 -13.65
CA ASP A 10 -8.03 20.58 -12.20
C ASP A 10 -9.22 19.90 -11.47
N GLY A 11 -9.11 19.75 -10.16
CA GLY A 11 -10.15 19.13 -9.33
C GLY A 11 -11.51 19.83 -9.33
N GLY A 12 -11.61 21.08 -9.83
CA GLY A 12 -12.85 21.85 -9.89
C GLY A 12 -13.78 21.43 -11.04
N ASN A 13 -13.29 20.70 -12.04
CA ASN A 13 -14.11 20.27 -13.17
C ASN A 13 -14.81 18.92 -12.91
N GLN A 14 -15.97 18.98 -12.26
CA GLN A 14 -16.72 17.80 -11.84
C GLN A 14 -17.15 16.88 -13.00
N GLU A 15 -17.49 17.45 -14.16
CA GLU A 15 -17.93 16.68 -15.33
C GLU A 15 -16.76 15.81 -15.87
N LEU A 16 -15.60 16.42 -16.10
CA LEU A 16 -14.41 15.70 -16.54
C LEU A 16 -13.92 14.72 -15.46
N GLN A 17 -14.08 15.04 -14.19
CA GLN A 17 -13.73 14.16 -13.10
C GLN A 17 -14.61 12.90 -13.06
N GLN A 18 -15.90 13.00 -13.32
CA GLN A 18 -16.79 11.83 -13.45
C GLN A 18 -16.35 10.93 -14.61
N VAL A 19 -16.03 11.51 -15.77
CA VAL A 19 -15.53 10.77 -16.92
C VAL A 19 -14.17 10.13 -16.61
N PHE A 20 -13.30 10.82 -15.90
CA PHE A 20 -12.01 10.30 -15.43
C PHE A 20 -12.19 9.08 -14.54
N CYS A 21 -13.12 9.11 -13.58
CA CYS A 21 -13.45 8.00 -12.70
C CYS A 21 -13.99 6.77 -13.45
N SER A 22 -14.80 7.00 -14.48
CA SER A 22 -15.48 5.93 -15.21
C SER A 22 -14.54 4.90 -15.84
N LEU A 23 -13.30 5.29 -16.19
CA LEU A 23 -12.31 4.36 -16.72
C LEU A 23 -11.92 3.29 -15.69
N ARG A 24 -11.81 3.66 -14.40
CA ARG A 24 -11.54 2.71 -13.31
C ARG A 24 -12.69 1.73 -13.14
N GLU A 25 -13.94 2.18 -13.19
CA GLU A 25 -15.13 1.35 -13.04
C GLU A 25 -15.18 0.25 -14.09
N THR A 26 -14.71 0.52 -15.31
CA THR A 26 -14.64 -0.49 -16.37
C THR A 26 -13.49 -1.48 -16.23
N LEU A 27 -12.45 -1.14 -15.47
CA LEU A 27 -11.23 -1.95 -15.35
C LEU A 27 -11.08 -2.64 -14.00
N ARG A 28 -11.66 -2.05 -12.93
CA ARG A 28 -11.55 -2.55 -11.56
C ARG A 28 -12.72 -2.06 -10.72
N TYR A 29 -13.33 -2.88 -10.01
CA TYR A 29 -14.65 -2.61 -9.52
C TYR A 29 -14.91 -2.99 -8.09
N GLN A 30 -13.92 -3.37 -7.31
CA GLN A 30 -14.18 -3.95 -5.99
C GLN A 30 -13.81 -3.08 -4.80
N PHE A 31 -12.99 -2.02 -4.99
CA PHE A 31 -12.52 -1.17 -3.90
C PHE A 31 -12.61 0.31 -4.27
N SER A 32 -12.94 1.14 -3.29
CA SER A 32 -12.90 2.59 -3.44
C SER A 32 -11.49 3.06 -3.81
N GLU A 33 -11.43 4.06 -4.65
CA GLU A 33 -10.20 4.77 -4.97
C GLU A 33 -9.81 5.69 -3.80
N ASP A 34 -8.52 6.05 -3.70
CA ASP A 34 -8.09 7.12 -2.82
C ASP A 34 -8.76 8.44 -3.21
N SER A 35 -8.97 9.34 -2.25
CA SER A 35 -9.49 10.67 -2.54
C SER A 35 -8.55 11.43 -3.48
N TYR A 36 -9.12 12.16 -4.42
CA TYR A 36 -8.37 13.02 -5.32
C TYR A 36 -7.91 14.28 -4.60
N PRO A 37 -6.62 14.65 -4.67
CA PRO A 37 -6.14 15.92 -4.13
C PRO A 37 -6.67 17.10 -4.96
N ASP A 38 -7.09 18.18 -4.29
CA ASP A 38 -7.62 19.38 -4.94
C ASP A 38 -6.59 20.12 -5.80
N ASP A 39 -5.30 19.98 -5.43
CA ASP A 39 -4.16 20.61 -6.11
C ASP A 39 -3.53 19.74 -7.21
N ALA A 40 -4.11 18.58 -7.50
CA ALA A 40 -3.64 17.71 -8.57
C ALA A 40 -4.06 18.23 -9.96
N THR A 41 -3.18 18.03 -10.94
CA THR A 41 -3.51 18.22 -12.36
C THR A 41 -3.84 16.89 -12.99
N PHE A 42 -5.03 16.75 -13.53
CA PHE A 42 -5.55 15.52 -14.14
C PHE A 42 -5.37 15.53 -15.65
N PHE A 43 -5.03 14.38 -16.20
CA PHE A 43 -4.85 14.15 -17.63
C PHE A 43 -5.65 12.90 -18.04
N MET A 44 -6.39 13.04 -19.13
CA MET A 44 -7.20 11.96 -19.68
C MET A 44 -7.11 11.96 -21.20
N VAL A 45 -6.82 10.81 -21.78
CA VAL A 45 -6.86 10.58 -23.22
C VAL A 45 -8.13 9.83 -23.57
N MET A 46 -8.88 10.40 -24.52
CA MET A 46 -10.06 9.77 -25.08
C MET A 46 -9.71 9.14 -26.43
N HIS A 47 -10.23 7.98 -26.72
CA HIS A 47 -10.16 7.31 -28.02
C HIS A 47 -11.57 7.20 -28.61
N ASN A 48 -11.82 7.89 -29.72
CA ASN A 48 -13.15 7.97 -30.35
C ASN A 48 -14.28 8.34 -29.36
N GLY A 49 -14.01 9.29 -28.46
CA GLY A 49 -15.00 9.78 -27.48
C GLY A 49 -15.16 8.91 -26.23
N THR A 50 -14.36 7.85 -26.04
CA THR A 50 -14.37 7.05 -24.81
C THR A 50 -13.05 7.14 -24.07
N PRO A 51 -13.02 7.14 -22.71
CA PRO A 51 -11.77 7.15 -21.95
C PRO A 51 -10.90 5.94 -22.29
N ALA A 52 -9.62 6.20 -22.59
CA ALA A 52 -8.64 5.18 -22.95
C ALA A 52 -7.46 5.10 -21.97
N ALA A 53 -7.00 6.25 -21.47
CA ALA A 53 -5.94 6.34 -20.48
C ALA A 53 -6.12 7.59 -19.61
N ARG A 54 -5.73 7.51 -18.33
CA ARG A 54 -5.78 8.61 -17.38
C ARG A 54 -4.63 8.55 -16.40
N ALA A 55 -4.21 9.69 -15.87
CA ALA A 55 -3.34 9.83 -14.70
C ALA A 55 -3.45 11.26 -14.16
N ALA A 56 -2.87 11.49 -12.98
CA ALA A 56 -2.75 12.82 -12.39
C ALA A 56 -1.30 13.11 -11.99
N VAL A 57 -0.86 14.33 -12.14
CA VAL A 57 0.34 14.87 -11.53
C VAL A 57 -0.05 15.43 -10.18
N ILE A 58 0.57 14.92 -9.12
CA ILE A 58 0.18 15.21 -7.74
C ILE A 58 1.34 15.95 -7.06
N PRO A 59 1.13 17.19 -6.60
CA PRO A 59 2.10 17.91 -5.81
C PRO A 59 2.38 17.18 -4.48
N ASN A 60 3.64 17.12 -4.10
CA ASN A 60 4.04 16.72 -2.75
C ASN A 60 5.26 17.53 -2.36
N LEU A 61 5.05 18.55 -1.52
CA LEU A 61 6.08 19.49 -1.09
C LEU A 61 7.17 18.85 -0.20
N LEU A 62 6.95 17.63 0.26
CA LEU A 62 7.90 16.88 1.09
C LEU A 62 8.82 15.98 0.24
N MET A 63 8.56 15.90 -1.07
CA MET A 63 9.46 15.26 -2.02
C MET A 63 10.53 16.26 -2.50
N PRO A 64 11.68 15.78 -3.04
CA PRO A 64 12.66 16.66 -3.67
C PRO A 64 12.00 17.58 -4.70
N PRO A 65 12.31 18.89 -4.72
CA PRO A 65 11.62 19.87 -5.56
C PRO A 65 11.62 19.53 -7.06
N GLU A 66 12.65 18.83 -7.54
CA GLU A 66 12.77 18.38 -8.93
C GLU A 66 11.98 17.10 -9.25
N THR A 67 11.28 16.52 -8.27
CA THR A 67 10.49 15.29 -8.44
C THR A 67 9.01 15.60 -8.59
N ALA A 68 8.35 14.98 -9.57
CA ALA A 68 6.90 14.93 -9.70
C ALA A 68 6.38 13.51 -9.42
N LEU A 69 5.17 13.41 -8.87
CA LEU A 69 4.48 12.15 -8.65
C LEU A 69 3.36 12.00 -9.68
N ILE A 70 3.27 10.82 -10.31
CA ILE A 70 2.14 10.42 -11.17
C ILE A 70 1.32 9.39 -10.44
N GLY A 71 0.05 9.70 -10.17
CA GLY A 71 -0.91 8.80 -9.55
C GLY A 71 -2.17 8.61 -10.39
N PHE A 72 -3.10 7.84 -9.84
CA PHE A 72 -4.41 7.55 -10.43
C PHE A 72 -4.34 7.02 -11.87
N PHE A 73 -3.23 6.33 -12.19
CA PHE A 73 -3.02 5.76 -13.51
C PHE A 73 -3.98 4.59 -13.75
N GLU A 74 -4.77 4.72 -14.79
CA GLU A 74 -5.60 3.65 -15.36
C GLU A 74 -5.56 3.76 -16.90
N ALA A 75 -5.50 2.62 -17.58
CA ALA A 75 -5.48 2.60 -19.03
C ALA A 75 -6.10 1.31 -19.58
N LYS A 76 -6.72 1.41 -20.75
CA LYS A 76 -6.97 0.26 -21.62
C LYS A 76 -5.66 -0.19 -22.25
N ASN A 77 -5.64 -1.39 -22.83
CA ASN A 77 -4.47 -1.87 -23.58
C ASN A 77 -4.37 -1.16 -24.94
N GLU A 78 -4.09 0.14 -24.88
CA GLU A 78 -3.99 1.06 -26.02
C GLU A 78 -2.66 1.84 -25.95
N PRO A 79 -1.52 1.26 -26.41
CA PRO A 79 -0.20 1.86 -26.25
C PRO A 79 -0.08 3.31 -26.79
N GLN A 80 -0.78 3.64 -27.89
CA GLN A 80 -0.75 4.99 -28.47
C GLN A 80 -1.43 6.01 -27.55
N ALA A 81 -2.54 5.66 -26.90
CA ALA A 81 -3.21 6.53 -25.96
C ALA A 81 -2.36 6.76 -24.70
N VAL A 82 -1.71 5.72 -24.21
CA VAL A 82 -0.80 5.80 -23.05
C VAL A 82 0.46 6.58 -23.38
N LYS A 83 1.02 6.39 -24.58
CA LYS A 83 2.15 7.19 -25.03
C LYS A 83 1.80 8.68 -25.05
N LEU A 84 0.67 9.06 -25.65
CA LEU A 84 0.21 10.45 -25.67
C LEU A 84 0.02 10.99 -24.23
N LEU A 85 -0.59 10.20 -23.34
CA LEU A 85 -0.76 10.57 -21.93
C LEU A 85 0.58 10.89 -21.26
N PHE A 86 1.55 9.99 -21.35
CA PHE A 86 2.85 10.18 -20.71
C PHE A 86 3.69 11.28 -21.36
N ASP A 87 3.65 11.44 -22.69
CA ASP A 87 4.35 12.53 -23.37
C ASP A 87 3.88 13.89 -22.86
N VAL A 88 2.56 14.08 -22.72
CA VAL A 88 2.00 15.34 -22.22
C VAL A 88 2.28 15.55 -20.72
N ILE A 89 2.18 14.52 -19.91
CA ILE A 89 2.52 14.60 -18.48
C ILE A 89 3.99 14.97 -18.30
N VAL A 90 4.90 14.35 -19.07
CA VAL A 90 6.32 14.65 -19.02
C VAL A 90 6.57 16.12 -19.40
N GLU A 91 5.95 16.59 -20.46
CA GLU A 91 6.09 17.99 -20.88
C GLU A 91 5.53 18.95 -19.83
N HIS A 92 4.36 18.67 -19.27
CA HIS A 92 3.81 19.44 -18.16
C HIS A 92 4.77 19.47 -16.96
N CYS A 93 5.34 18.33 -16.56
CA CYS A 93 6.33 18.30 -15.49
C CYS A 93 7.59 19.13 -15.80
N ARG A 94 8.06 19.14 -17.07
CA ARG A 94 9.17 20.00 -17.49
C ARG A 94 8.85 21.48 -17.34
N THR A 95 7.65 21.92 -17.73
CA THR A 95 7.23 23.31 -17.54
C THR A 95 7.21 23.74 -16.08
N LEU A 96 6.99 22.77 -15.16
CA LEU A 96 7.08 22.97 -13.71
C LEU A 96 8.52 22.85 -13.15
N GLY A 97 9.54 22.75 -14.01
CA GLY A 97 10.95 22.61 -13.61
C GLY A 97 11.31 21.26 -13.00
N LYS A 98 10.47 20.23 -13.22
CA LYS A 98 10.76 18.88 -12.71
C LYS A 98 11.76 18.18 -13.62
N LYS A 99 12.62 17.36 -13.01
CA LYS A 99 13.66 16.55 -13.68
C LYS A 99 13.40 15.06 -13.60
N ARG A 100 12.50 14.65 -12.71
CA ARG A 100 12.17 13.24 -12.47
C ARG A 100 10.67 13.09 -12.22
N VAL A 101 10.12 12.00 -12.75
CA VAL A 101 8.74 11.58 -12.51
C VAL A 101 8.76 10.21 -11.87
N ILE A 102 8.01 10.02 -10.79
CA ILE A 102 7.84 8.73 -10.09
C ILE A 102 6.37 8.32 -10.16
N GLY A 103 6.10 7.05 -10.48
CA GLY A 103 4.74 6.52 -10.53
C GLY A 103 4.64 5.01 -10.79
N PRO A 104 3.42 4.45 -10.64
CA PRO A 104 2.22 5.11 -10.13
C PRO A 104 2.27 5.24 -8.61
N ILE A 105 1.91 6.43 -8.11
CA ILE A 105 1.78 6.73 -6.68
C ILE A 105 0.77 7.86 -6.46
N ASN A 106 -0.26 7.62 -5.65
CA ASN A 106 -1.34 8.57 -5.41
C ASN A 106 -0.95 9.63 -4.35
N GLY A 107 0.18 10.29 -4.55
CA GLY A 107 0.68 11.38 -3.72
C GLY A 107 1.61 10.96 -2.58
N SER A 108 1.44 9.78 -1.99
CA SER A 108 2.30 9.28 -0.93
C SER A 108 2.26 7.76 -0.82
N THR A 109 3.17 7.17 -0.03
CA THR A 109 3.17 5.73 0.27
C THR A 109 2.04 5.30 1.23
N TRP A 110 1.31 6.24 1.80
CA TRP A 110 0.08 5.98 2.57
C TRP A 110 -1.13 5.67 1.68
N GLN A 111 -1.07 6.07 0.43
CA GLN A 111 -2.09 5.85 -0.58
C GLN A 111 -1.73 4.65 -1.49
N THR A 112 -2.53 4.44 -2.52
CA THR A 112 -2.25 3.40 -3.52
C THR A 112 -1.02 3.78 -4.33
N TYR A 113 -0.07 2.85 -4.45
CA TYR A 113 1.12 3.00 -5.27
C TYR A 113 1.61 1.65 -5.76
N ARG A 114 2.45 1.62 -6.81
CA ARG A 114 3.03 0.44 -7.47
C ARG A 114 2.15 -0.14 -8.56
N VAL A 115 2.78 -0.81 -9.49
CA VAL A 115 2.15 -1.72 -10.47
C VAL A 115 2.27 -3.13 -9.93
N ALA A 116 1.16 -3.85 -9.79
CA ALA A 116 1.19 -5.29 -9.56
C ALA A 116 1.52 -6.01 -10.86
N LEU A 117 2.52 -6.88 -10.85
CA LEU A 117 2.88 -7.70 -12.01
C LEU A 117 1.84 -8.82 -12.22
N PRO A 118 1.70 -9.35 -13.46
CA PRO A 118 0.67 -10.34 -13.80
C PRO A 118 1.01 -11.74 -13.26
N ILE A 119 1.34 -11.84 -11.98
CA ILE A 119 1.72 -13.08 -11.29
C ILE A 119 0.86 -13.25 -10.05
N GLY A 120 0.21 -14.40 -9.92
CA GLY A 120 -0.61 -14.79 -8.78
C GLY A 120 -1.95 -14.04 -8.68
N GLU A 121 -2.76 -14.47 -7.74
CA GLU A 121 -4.08 -13.90 -7.46
C GLU A 121 -4.00 -12.78 -6.44
N ALA A 122 -4.84 -11.76 -6.59
CA ALA A 122 -4.96 -10.67 -5.63
C ALA A 122 -5.65 -11.15 -4.35
N PHE A 123 -5.25 -10.59 -3.23
CA PHE A 123 -5.89 -10.77 -1.93
C PHE A 123 -6.53 -9.44 -1.46
N PHE A 124 -7.29 -9.49 -0.37
CA PHE A 124 -7.95 -8.28 0.16
C PHE A 124 -6.93 -7.19 0.54
N LEU A 125 -7.19 -5.98 0.13
CA LEU A 125 -6.29 -4.80 0.25
C LEU A 125 -4.97 -4.93 -0.53
N ASP A 126 -4.92 -5.80 -1.55
CA ASP A 126 -3.79 -5.84 -2.47
C ASP A 126 -3.86 -4.71 -3.51
N VAL A 127 -2.73 -4.43 -4.14
CA VAL A 127 -2.67 -3.59 -5.35
C VAL A 127 -3.10 -4.43 -6.54
N VAL A 128 -4.09 -3.95 -7.28
CA VAL A 128 -4.56 -4.58 -8.51
C VAL A 128 -4.12 -3.74 -9.71
N SER A 129 -3.53 -4.37 -10.71
CA SER A 129 -3.12 -3.75 -11.98
C SER A 129 -3.56 -4.62 -13.14
N GLN A 130 -3.81 -3.99 -14.29
CA GLN A 130 -4.02 -4.75 -15.52
C GLN A 130 -2.71 -5.44 -15.93
N PRO A 131 -2.76 -6.64 -16.54
CA PRO A 131 -1.56 -7.42 -16.85
C PRO A 131 -0.54 -6.69 -17.74
N TYR A 132 -1.00 -5.75 -18.55
CA TYR A 132 -0.20 -4.97 -19.50
C TYR A 132 0.38 -3.67 -18.94
N TYR A 133 0.11 -3.31 -17.67
CA TYR A 133 0.60 -2.03 -17.12
C TYR A 133 2.12 -1.99 -17.04
N GLN A 134 2.77 -3.10 -16.70
CA GLN A 134 4.23 -3.20 -16.72
C GLN A 134 4.80 -2.75 -18.08
N SER A 135 4.33 -3.36 -19.17
CA SER A 135 4.79 -3.06 -20.53
C SER A 135 4.51 -1.59 -20.90
N LEU A 136 3.34 -1.07 -20.55
CA LEU A 136 3.00 0.33 -20.82
C LEU A 136 3.96 1.32 -20.16
N PHE A 137 4.41 1.07 -18.92
CA PHE A 137 5.42 1.91 -18.28
C PHE A 137 6.80 1.75 -18.94
N GLU A 138 7.25 0.52 -19.13
CA GLU A 138 8.60 0.21 -19.65
C GLU A 138 8.77 0.69 -21.10
N GLU A 139 7.78 0.50 -22.00
CA GLU A 139 7.78 0.97 -23.38
C GLU A 139 7.76 2.53 -23.49
N ASN A 140 7.31 3.22 -22.45
CA ASN A 140 7.37 4.68 -22.38
C ASN A 140 8.61 5.21 -21.65
N GLY A 141 9.63 4.36 -21.46
CA GLY A 141 10.94 4.73 -20.93
C GLY A 141 10.98 4.93 -19.41
N PHE A 142 9.99 4.41 -18.68
CA PHE A 142 10.07 4.29 -17.24
C PHE A 142 10.91 3.08 -16.85
N ILE A 143 11.76 3.22 -15.85
CA ILE A 143 12.59 2.16 -15.32
C ILE A 143 12.23 1.88 -13.85
N THR A 144 12.50 0.67 -13.38
CA THR A 144 12.17 0.26 -12.01
C THR A 144 12.94 1.10 -10.99
N LEU A 145 12.22 1.75 -10.09
CA LEU A 145 12.75 2.48 -8.95
C LEU A 145 12.87 1.58 -7.73
N ALA A 146 11.86 0.74 -7.49
CA ALA A 146 11.83 -0.18 -6.37
C ALA A 146 10.99 -1.42 -6.68
N ASP A 147 11.44 -2.56 -6.15
CA ASP A 147 10.75 -3.84 -6.23
C ASP A 147 10.12 -4.19 -4.88
N TYR A 148 8.92 -4.80 -4.96
CA TYR A 148 8.18 -5.28 -3.80
C TYR A 148 7.62 -6.67 -4.08
N PHE A 149 7.29 -7.38 -3.01
CA PHE A 149 6.63 -8.66 -3.14
C PHE A 149 5.65 -8.92 -1.98
N SER A 150 4.75 -9.85 -2.19
CA SER A 150 3.95 -10.48 -1.15
C SER A 150 4.21 -11.97 -1.18
N SER A 151 4.22 -12.58 0.00
CA SER A 151 4.40 -14.01 0.17
C SER A 151 3.24 -14.62 0.94
N LYS A 152 3.10 -15.93 0.89
CA LYS A 152 2.19 -16.67 1.74
C LYS A 152 2.89 -17.81 2.46
N SER A 153 2.34 -18.18 3.62
CA SER A 153 2.73 -19.35 4.39
C SER A 153 1.48 -20.13 4.77
N GLU A 154 1.56 -21.45 4.72
CA GLU A 154 0.56 -22.30 5.32
C GLU A 154 0.69 -22.22 6.84
N LEU A 155 -0.45 -22.33 7.55
CA LEU A 155 -0.49 -22.39 9.00
C LEU A 155 -0.69 -23.81 9.47
N ASP A 156 0.20 -24.24 10.34
CA ASP A 156 0.15 -25.48 11.11
C ASP A 156 0.64 -25.22 12.54
N ALA A 157 0.64 -26.24 13.38
CA ALA A 157 1.12 -26.15 14.76
C ALA A 157 2.61 -25.72 14.88
N ASN A 158 3.39 -25.81 13.78
CA ASN A 158 4.79 -25.43 13.74
C ASN A 158 5.02 -24.05 13.07
N ALA A 159 3.97 -23.31 12.75
CA ALA A 159 4.09 -22.02 12.06
C ALA A 159 4.60 -20.89 12.98
N PHE A 160 4.73 -21.13 14.28
CA PHE A 160 5.16 -20.17 15.31
C PHE A 160 6.12 -20.81 16.32
N PRO A 161 7.28 -21.38 15.88
CA PRO A 161 8.13 -22.25 16.67
C PRO A 161 8.80 -21.59 17.88
N LYS A 162 8.90 -20.25 17.89
CA LYS A 162 9.52 -19.49 18.97
C LYS A 162 8.52 -18.75 19.85
N TRP A 163 7.22 -18.97 19.64
CA TRP A 163 6.20 -18.18 20.33
C TRP A 163 6.27 -18.35 21.84
N GLU A 164 6.38 -19.59 22.37
CA GLU A 164 6.43 -19.86 23.81
C GLU A 164 7.68 -19.25 24.46
N GLU A 165 8.84 -19.37 23.78
CA GLU A 165 10.09 -18.78 24.24
C GLU A 165 9.99 -17.26 24.28
N HIS A 166 9.55 -16.64 23.17
CA HIS A 166 9.37 -15.20 23.07
C HIS A 166 8.35 -14.68 24.08
N HIS A 167 7.22 -15.39 24.23
CA HIS A 167 6.17 -15.00 25.16
C HIS A 167 6.70 -14.92 26.58
N ARG A 168 7.40 -15.96 27.05
CA ARG A 168 8.02 -15.97 28.37
C ARG A 168 9.05 -14.84 28.52
N ILE A 169 10.02 -14.75 27.61
CA ILE A 169 11.10 -13.76 27.69
C ILE A 169 10.54 -12.33 27.74
N PHE A 170 9.61 -12.00 26.87
CA PHE A 170 9.11 -10.65 26.77
C PHE A 170 8.10 -10.29 27.87
N THR A 171 7.32 -11.27 28.35
CA THR A 171 6.46 -11.07 29.55
C THR A 171 7.32 -10.83 30.79
N ASP A 172 8.39 -11.59 30.99
CA ASP A 172 9.34 -11.37 32.11
C ASP A 172 10.03 -9.99 32.03
N GLN A 173 10.18 -9.42 30.83
CA GLN A 173 10.68 -8.06 30.61
C GLN A 173 9.59 -6.97 30.73
N GLY A 174 8.36 -7.33 31.06
CA GLY A 174 7.24 -6.42 31.24
C GLY A 174 6.52 -6.01 29.95
N PHE A 175 6.74 -6.72 28.83
CA PHE A 175 5.96 -6.50 27.60
C PHE A 175 4.66 -7.32 27.63
N SER A 176 3.60 -6.73 27.08
CA SER A 176 2.32 -7.43 26.90
C SER A 176 1.77 -7.18 25.48
N ILE A 177 1.12 -8.20 24.90
CA ILE A 177 0.34 -8.06 23.67
C ILE A 177 -1.14 -8.02 24.06
N GLN A 178 -1.81 -6.96 23.67
CA GLN A 178 -3.25 -6.77 23.79
C GLN A 178 -3.87 -6.76 22.40
N THR A 179 -5.14 -7.10 22.28
CA THR A 179 -5.92 -6.90 21.05
C THR A 179 -6.64 -5.56 21.10
N LEU A 180 -7.01 -5.03 19.94
CA LEU A 180 -7.80 -3.80 19.85
C LEU A 180 -9.07 -3.92 20.69
N ASN A 181 -9.34 -2.91 21.52
CA ASN A 181 -10.63 -2.74 22.19
C ASN A 181 -11.57 -1.91 21.30
N PRO A 182 -12.66 -2.48 20.74
CA PRO A 182 -13.57 -1.73 19.88
C PRO A 182 -14.19 -0.48 20.53
N HIS A 183 -14.34 -0.46 21.86
CA HIS A 183 -14.87 0.69 22.59
C HIS A 183 -13.87 1.83 22.75
N GLU A 184 -12.59 1.55 22.52
CA GLU A 184 -11.47 2.51 22.61
C GLU A 184 -10.76 2.67 21.26
N ALA A 185 -11.36 2.17 20.17
CA ALA A 185 -10.72 2.09 18.86
C ALA A 185 -10.17 3.43 18.36
N GLU A 186 -10.89 4.52 18.58
CA GLU A 186 -10.45 5.86 18.21
C GLU A 186 -9.21 6.29 19.01
N THR A 187 -9.24 6.15 20.34
CA THR A 187 -8.08 6.46 21.21
C THR A 187 -6.86 5.61 20.84
N GLN A 188 -7.06 4.30 20.64
CA GLN A 188 -5.98 3.40 20.27
C GLN A 188 -5.45 3.68 18.86
N LEU A 189 -6.28 4.18 17.94
CA LEU A 189 -5.84 4.61 16.62
C LEU A 189 -4.97 5.87 16.67
N HIS A 190 -5.22 6.81 17.58
CA HIS A 190 -4.32 7.94 17.84
C HIS A 190 -2.94 7.49 18.32
N GLU A 191 -2.87 6.49 19.23
CA GLU A 191 -1.59 5.89 19.63
C GLU A 191 -0.88 5.20 18.45
N ILE A 192 -1.63 4.46 17.60
CA ILE A 192 -1.10 3.81 16.39
C ILE A 192 -0.59 4.85 15.40
N TYR A 193 -1.29 5.98 15.23
CA TYR A 193 -0.83 7.10 14.40
C TYR A 193 0.52 7.63 14.88
N ALA A 194 0.61 8.00 16.15
CA ALA A 194 1.85 8.51 16.74
C ALA A 194 3.02 7.54 16.57
N LEU A 195 2.79 6.23 16.79
CA LEU A 195 3.81 5.20 16.58
C LEU A 195 4.15 5.04 15.09
N SER A 196 3.18 5.12 14.20
CA SER A 196 3.37 4.93 12.75
C SER A 196 4.24 6.05 12.16
N THR A 197 4.05 7.30 12.58
CA THR A 197 4.82 8.44 12.08
C THR A 197 6.31 8.31 12.38
N VAL A 198 6.68 7.89 13.59
CA VAL A 198 8.08 7.64 13.95
C VAL A 198 8.59 6.28 13.45
N GLY A 199 7.68 5.29 13.42
CA GLY A 199 7.99 3.93 13.00
C GLY A 199 8.34 3.82 11.51
N PHE A 200 7.74 4.63 10.65
CA PHE A 200 7.94 4.56 9.20
C PHE A 200 8.78 5.70 8.62
N GLN A 201 9.23 6.66 9.43
CA GLN A 201 9.94 7.87 8.95
C GLN A 201 11.16 7.59 8.06
N ASN A 202 11.81 6.44 8.21
CA ASN A 202 12.97 6.02 7.42
C ASN A 202 12.62 5.05 6.28
N ASN A 203 11.34 4.82 6.03
CA ASN A 203 10.94 3.96 4.91
C ASN A 203 11.13 4.69 3.58
N PHE A 204 11.37 3.90 2.54
CA PHE A 204 11.57 4.42 1.19
C PHE A 204 10.37 5.26 0.73
N LEU A 205 10.65 6.47 0.25
CA LEU A 205 9.65 7.48 -0.17
C LEU A 205 8.61 7.85 0.90
N TYR A 206 8.92 7.64 2.16
CA TYR A 206 8.02 8.07 3.23
C TYR A 206 7.86 9.60 3.22
N THR A 207 6.62 10.04 3.32
CA THR A 207 6.24 11.42 3.66
C THR A 207 5.19 11.37 4.76
N PRO A 208 5.19 12.29 5.73
CA PRO A 208 4.18 12.33 6.80
C PRO A 208 2.76 12.41 6.22
N ILE A 209 1.81 11.85 6.95
CA ILE A 209 0.37 12.04 6.76
C ILE A 209 -0.17 12.86 7.95
N SER A 210 -1.13 13.73 7.72
CA SER A 210 -1.81 14.40 8.84
C SER A 210 -2.63 13.39 9.65
N GLU A 211 -2.80 13.67 10.95
CA GLU A 211 -3.59 12.80 11.82
C GLU A 211 -5.04 12.71 11.35
N GLU A 212 -5.61 13.81 10.91
CA GLU A 212 -6.97 13.86 10.36
C GLU A 212 -7.15 12.89 9.17
N LEU A 213 -6.24 12.93 8.19
CA LEU A 213 -6.28 12.04 7.04
C LEU A 213 -6.03 10.58 7.44
N PHE A 214 -5.15 10.34 8.41
CA PHE A 214 -4.90 9.01 8.94
C PHE A 214 -6.16 8.44 9.62
N MET A 215 -6.79 9.22 10.51
CA MET A 215 -8.00 8.82 11.20
C MET A 215 -9.15 8.57 10.20
N ALA A 216 -9.38 9.49 9.27
CA ALA A 216 -10.42 9.33 8.24
C ALA A 216 -10.24 8.06 7.40
N LYS A 217 -8.99 7.66 7.11
CA LYS A 217 -8.68 6.47 6.32
C LYS A 217 -8.80 5.18 7.13
N TYR A 218 -8.25 5.14 8.34
CA TYR A 218 -8.05 3.89 9.05
C TYR A 218 -9.14 3.57 10.08
N LEU A 219 -9.84 4.55 10.65
CA LEU A 219 -10.89 4.29 11.61
C LEU A 219 -12.04 3.44 11.03
N PRO A 220 -12.58 3.74 9.82
CA PRO A 220 -13.60 2.89 9.22
C PRO A 220 -13.13 1.47 8.92
N LEU A 221 -11.84 1.29 8.59
CA LEU A 221 -11.23 -0.01 8.35
C LEU A 221 -11.09 -0.80 9.65
N MET A 222 -10.61 -0.16 10.72
CA MET A 222 -10.48 -0.78 12.05
C MET A 222 -11.83 -1.22 12.62
N MET A 223 -12.86 -0.40 12.47
CA MET A 223 -14.22 -0.73 12.94
C MET A 223 -14.85 -1.91 12.20
N LYS A 224 -14.39 -2.22 10.99
CA LYS A 224 -14.85 -3.37 10.19
C LYS A 224 -13.94 -4.59 10.32
N ALA A 225 -12.72 -4.42 10.78
CA ALA A 225 -11.77 -5.51 10.97
C ALA A 225 -12.13 -6.33 12.21
N ASP A 226 -11.68 -7.59 12.23
CA ASP A 226 -11.77 -8.41 13.44
C ASP A 226 -10.73 -7.90 14.47
N PRO A 227 -11.17 -7.35 15.62
CA PRO A 227 -10.26 -6.76 16.60
C PRO A 227 -9.24 -7.75 17.17
N ARG A 228 -9.53 -9.06 17.12
CA ARG A 228 -8.61 -10.11 17.56
C ARG A 228 -7.31 -10.17 16.76
N PHE A 229 -7.27 -9.57 15.56
CA PHE A 229 -6.10 -9.55 14.68
C PHE A 229 -5.46 -8.16 14.53
N ILE A 230 -5.78 -7.27 15.45
CA ILE A 230 -5.10 -5.97 15.62
C ILE A 230 -4.40 -6.02 16.98
N PHE A 231 -3.09 -6.23 16.95
CA PHE A 231 -2.28 -6.45 18.15
C PHE A 231 -1.55 -5.17 18.54
N LEU A 232 -1.60 -4.85 19.82
CA LEU A 232 -0.96 -3.70 20.45
C LEU A 232 0.09 -4.24 21.43
N LEU A 233 1.36 -3.97 21.16
CA LEU A 233 2.47 -4.34 22.05
C LEU A 233 2.75 -3.17 22.99
N ARG A 234 2.61 -3.43 24.29
CA ARG A 234 2.84 -2.43 25.34
C ARG A 234 4.02 -2.81 26.23
N ASP A 235 4.73 -1.79 26.71
CA ASP A 235 5.80 -1.96 27.70
C ASP A 235 5.27 -1.97 29.13
N SER A 236 6.16 -2.11 30.12
CA SER A 236 5.82 -2.12 31.55
C SER A 236 5.19 -0.82 32.07
N ALA A 237 5.34 0.30 31.35
CA ALA A 237 4.68 1.58 31.63
C ALA A 237 3.37 1.73 30.86
N ASN A 238 2.84 0.66 30.26
CA ASN A 238 1.64 0.63 29.42
C ASN A 238 1.71 1.53 28.16
N ARG A 239 2.92 1.93 27.72
CA ARG A 239 3.10 2.69 26.47
C ARG A 239 2.99 1.76 25.27
N LEU A 240 2.32 2.19 24.19
CA LEU A 240 2.33 1.49 22.92
C LEU A 240 3.71 1.58 22.28
N VAL A 241 4.41 0.45 22.15
CA VAL A 241 5.77 0.36 21.60
C VAL A 241 5.82 -0.42 20.29
N GLY A 242 4.73 -1.07 19.92
CA GLY A 242 4.58 -1.75 18.65
C GLY A 242 3.13 -2.09 18.36
N TYR A 243 2.81 -2.31 17.09
CA TYR A 243 1.52 -2.87 16.70
C TYR A 243 1.66 -3.78 15.48
N HIS A 244 0.67 -4.66 15.31
CA HIS A 244 0.54 -5.49 14.14
C HIS A 244 -0.91 -5.52 13.69
N PHE A 245 -1.18 -5.09 12.47
CA PHE A 245 -2.49 -5.12 11.84
C PHE A 245 -2.57 -6.26 10.84
N ALA A 246 -3.50 -7.17 11.07
CA ALA A 246 -3.87 -8.20 10.12
C ALA A 246 -5.38 -8.20 9.88
N ILE A 247 -5.80 -8.66 8.72
CA ILE A 247 -7.21 -8.64 8.30
C ILE A 247 -7.55 -9.90 7.50
N ARG A 248 -8.78 -10.37 7.61
CA ARG A 248 -9.26 -11.52 6.85
C ARG A 248 -9.23 -11.23 5.35
N ASN A 249 -8.75 -12.19 4.56
CA ASN A 249 -8.88 -12.17 3.10
C ASN A 249 -10.33 -12.51 2.71
N ILE A 250 -11.16 -11.49 2.60
CA ILE A 250 -12.60 -11.66 2.24
C ILE A 250 -12.80 -12.07 0.78
N LEU A 251 -11.77 -12.02 -0.06
CA LEU A 251 -11.84 -12.51 -1.45
C LEU A 251 -11.79 -14.04 -1.51
N CYS A 252 -11.25 -14.71 -0.49
CA CYS A 252 -11.28 -16.15 -0.37
C CYS A 252 -12.50 -16.58 0.46
N GLN A 253 -13.49 -17.22 -0.19
CA GLN A 253 -14.71 -17.67 0.49
C GLN A 253 -14.60 -19.09 1.05
N ASN A 254 -13.74 -19.91 0.46
CA ASN A 254 -13.67 -21.35 0.76
C ASN A 254 -12.74 -21.69 1.93
N LYS A 255 -11.88 -20.75 2.35
CA LYS A 255 -10.90 -20.93 3.43
C LYS A 255 -10.79 -19.65 4.25
N LEU A 256 -10.38 -19.82 5.52
CA LEU A 256 -9.98 -18.69 6.34
C LEU A 256 -8.51 -18.38 6.05
N GLU A 257 -8.27 -17.23 5.44
CA GLU A 257 -6.96 -16.71 5.12
C GLU A 257 -6.80 -15.33 5.74
N LEU A 258 -5.63 -15.05 6.31
CA LEU A 258 -5.31 -13.81 6.99
C LEU A 258 -4.23 -13.03 6.22
N VAL A 259 -4.41 -11.73 6.07
CA VAL A 259 -3.43 -10.82 5.48
C VAL A 259 -2.76 -10.03 6.59
N GLN A 260 -1.49 -10.29 6.85
CA GLN A 260 -0.62 -9.46 7.71
C GLN A 260 -0.20 -8.23 6.92
N LYS A 261 -0.84 -7.11 7.22
CA LYS A 261 -0.75 -5.90 6.38
C LYS A 261 0.31 -4.92 6.86
N THR A 262 0.40 -4.71 8.17
CA THR A 262 1.28 -3.69 8.74
C THR A 262 1.84 -4.16 10.08
N ILE A 263 3.13 -3.97 10.25
CA ILE A 263 3.81 -4.12 11.53
C ILE A 263 4.73 -2.91 11.75
N ALA A 264 4.67 -2.33 12.92
CA ALA A 264 5.56 -1.25 13.32
C ALA A 264 6.06 -1.44 14.75
N LEU A 265 7.27 -0.97 14.99
CA LEU A 265 7.87 -0.86 16.31
C LEU A 265 8.46 0.53 16.45
N SER A 266 8.36 1.09 17.64
CA SER A 266 9.11 2.27 18.01
C SER A 266 10.62 2.03 17.81
N PRO A 267 11.38 3.00 17.27
CA PRO A 267 12.78 2.80 16.88
C PRO A 267 13.67 2.23 18.00
N GLU A 268 13.47 2.66 19.24
CA GLU A 268 14.24 2.20 20.41
C GLU A 268 14.01 0.72 20.78
N PHE A 269 12.94 0.09 20.25
CA PHE A 269 12.61 -1.31 20.51
C PHE A 269 12.95 -2.25 19.34
N ARG A 270 13.51 -1.71 18.25
CA ARG A 270 13.93 -2.52 17.09
C ARG A 270 15.15 -3.37 17.41
N GLY A 271 15.31 -4.46 16.65
CA GLY A 271 16.47 -5.35 16.80
C GLY A 271 16.39 -6.31 18.01
N ARG A 272 15.36 -6.22 18.85
CA ARG A 272 15.20 -7.02 20.06
C ARG A 272 14.36 -8.30 19.89
N GLY A 273 13.88 -8.60 18.66
CA GLY A 273 13.02 -9.77 18.42
C GLY A 273 11.51 -9.53 18.56
N LEU A 274 11.09 -8.36 19.09
CA LEU A 274 9.69 -8.02 19.35
C LEU A 274 8.80 -8.07 18.09
N GLY A 275 9.35 -7.71 16.92
CA GLY A 275 8.62 -7.84 15.64
C GLY A 275 8.33 -9.31 15.30
N GLY A 276 9.29 -10.19 15.52
CA GLY A 276 9.10 -11.65 15.38
C GLY A 276 8.04 -12.18 16.33
N TYR A 277 8.07 -11.75 17.57
CA TYR A 277 7.08 -12.11 18.59
C TYR A 277 5.65 -11.71 18.18
N LEU A 278 5.45 -10.45 17.70
CA LEU A 278 4.15 -9.99 17.19
C LEU A 278 3.67 -10.85 16.01
N MET A 279 4.57 -11.18 15.08
CA MET A 279 4.24 -11.98 13.90
C MET A 279 3.87 -13.42 14.29
N GLU A 280 4.60 -14.02 15.20
CA GLU A 280 4.30 -15.38 15.69
C GLU A 280 3.02 -15.41 16.50
N ASN A 281 2.76 -14.38 17.34
CA ASN A 281 1.50 -14.26 18.06
C ASN A 281 0.31 -14.21 17.08
N CYS A 282 0.41 -13.42 16.03
CA CYS A 282 -0.61 -13.35 14.98
C CYS A 282 -0.84 -14.70 14.29
N ARG A 283 0.23 -15.43 13.94
CA ARG A 283 0.12 -16.75 13.30
C ARG A 283 -0.53 -17.78 14.24
N ARG A 284 -0.12 -17.78 15.50
CA ARG A 284 -0.69 -18.67 16.53
C ARG A 284 -2.19 -18.41 16.71
N ASP A 285 -2.57 -17.15 16.89
CA ASP A 285 -3.97 -16.81 17.11
C ASP A 285 -4.80 -17.06 15.84
N ALA A 286 -4.24 -16.83 14.65
CA ALA A 286 -4.89 -17.20 13.39
C ALA A 286 -5.12 -18.73 13.31
N TRP A 287 -4.09 -19.54 13.60
CA TRP A 287 -4.21 -21.00 13.58
C TRP A 287 -5.25 -21.49 14.59
N LEU A 288 -5.24 -20.98 15.82
CA LEU A 288 -6.22 -21.33 16.86
C LEU A 288 -7.67 -20.94 16.49
N ASN A 289 -7.83 -19.93 15.61
CA ASN A 289 -9.12 -19.52 15.08
C ASN A 289 -9.46 -20.14 13.72
N GLY A 290 -8.76 -21.21 13.30
CA GLY A 290 -9.08 -22.00 12.12
C GLY A 290 -8.58 -21.41 10.78
N TYR A 291 -7.74 -20.39 10.82
CA TYR A 291 -7.08 -19.89 9.60
C TYR A 291 -6.02 -20.89 9.13
N SER A 292 -5.96 -21.12 7.82
CA SER A 292 -5.05 -22.09 7.20
C SER A 292 -3.88 -21.46 6.44
N VAL A 293 -3.97 -20.17 6.12
CA VAL A 293 -2.98 -19.44 5.33
C VAL A 293 -2.80 -18.02 5.88
N VAL A 294 -1.56 -17.55 5.85
CA VAL A 294 -1.20 -16.16 6.15
C VAL A 294 -0.47 -15.56 4.96
N TYR A 295 -0.91 -14.39 4.53
CA TYR A 295 -0.22 -13.53 3.56
C TYR A 295 0.64 -12.51 4.30
N HIS A 296 1.86 -12.31 3.84
CA HIS A 296 2.74 -11.23 4.25
C HIS A 296 2.74 -10.18 3.15
N ALA A 297 2.03 -9.07 3.37
CA ALA A 297 1.65 -8.18 2.30
C ALA A 297 2.61 -7.01 2.12
N LEU A 298 2.95 -6.78 0.82
CA LEU A 298 3.53 -5.58 0.23
C LEU A 298 4.89 -5.18 0.82
N MET A 299 5.78 -6.16 1.00
CA MET A 299 7.12 -5.93 1.54
C MET A 299 8.04 -5.33 0.46
N HIS A 300 8.80 -4.29 0.80
CA HIS A 300 9.95 -3.87 0.00
C HIS A 300 11.02 -4.96 0.06
N ILE A 301 11.73 -5.21 -1.05
CA ILE A 301 12.70 -6.31 -1.13
C ILE A 301 13.82 -6.21 -0.09
N ASP A 302 14.19 -4.99 0.32
CA ASP A 302 15.25 -4.72 1.31
C ASP A 302 14.74 -4.66 2.76
N ASN A 303 13.42 -4.77 2.99
CA ASN A 303 12.87 -4.71 4.35
C ASN A 303 13.30 -5.90 5.20
N VAL A 304 13.54 -5.63 6.49
CA VAL A 304 13.83 -6.67 7.48
C VAL A 304 12.73 -7.72 7.55
N SER A 305 11.46 -7.30 7.42
CA SER A 305 10.30 -8.21 7.39
C SER A 305 10.36 -9.22 6.24
N ALA A 306 11.01 -8.90 5.13
CA ALA A 306 11.22 -9.82 4.01
C ALA A 306 12.13 -11.00 4.37
N LYS A 307 12.97 -10.84 5.38
CA LYS A 307 13.95 -11.84 5.84
C LYS A 307 13.40 -12.72 6.99
N VAL A 308 12.32 -12.30 7.63
CA VAL A 308 11.74 -13.05 8.74
C VAL A 308 11.02 -14.29 8.22
N ASN A 309 11.49 -15.48 8.64
CA ASN A 309 10.94 -16.78 8.21
C ASN A 309 10.92 -17.00 6.68
N ALA A 310 11.92 -16.47 5.96
CA ALA A 310 12.03 -16.59 4.51
C ALA A 310 11.93 -18.03 4.00
N GLU A 311 12.39 -19.01 4.77
CA GLU A 311 12.34 -20.45 4.45
C GLU A 311 10.91 -21.00 4.31
N ARG A 312 9.92 -20.40 5.02
CA ARG A 312 8.51 -20.81 4.97
C ARG A 312 7.67 -19.94 4.04
N GLN A 313 8.24 -18.89 3.48
CA GLN A 313 7.52 -17.91 2.66
C GLN A 313 7.71 -18.23 1.18
N ARG A 314 6.62 -18.44 0.48
CA ARG A 314 6.60 -18.50 -0.98
C ARG A 314 6.15 -17.16 -1.55
N ALA A 315 7.01 -16.47 -2.31
CA ALA A 315 6.60 -15.27 -3.04
C ALA A 315 5.48 -15.62 -4.03
N ILE A 316 4.38 -14.89 -3.93
CA ILE A 316 3.16 -15.13 -4.74
C ILE A 316 2.78 -13.94 -5.61
N ARG A 317 3.21 -12.74 -5.24
CA ARG A 317 2.95 -11.50 -5.96
C ARG A 317 4.22 -10.67 -6.00
N ARG A 318 4.40 -9.93 -7.09
CA ARG A 318 5.48 -8.95 -7.24
C ARG A 318 4.91 -7.63 -7.70
N TYR A 319 5.59 -6.54 -7.34
CA TYR A 319 5.16 -5.18 -7.67
C TYR A 319 6.37 -4.34 -8.00
N LYS A 320 6.17 -3.33 -8.86
CA LYS A 320 7.20 -2.36 -9.22
C LYS A 320 6.69 -0.94 -9.03
N LEU A 321 7.54 -0.09 -8.53
CA LEU A 321 7.40 1.35 -8.63
C LEU A 321 8.39 1.84 -9.67
N TYR A 322 7.97 2.76 -10.52
CA TYR A 322 8.76 3.22 -11.65
C TYR A 322 9.18 4.67 -11.48
N TYR A 323 10.23 5.07 -12.21
CA TYR A 323 10.59 6.46 -12.42
C TYR A 323 11.06 6.69 -13.85
N LYS A 324 11.09 7.95 -14.25
CA LYS A 324 11.66 8.41 -15.51
C LYS A 324 12.36 9.74 -15.27
N ASP A 325 13.63 9.85 -15.67
CA ASP A 325 14.33 11.12 -15.75
C ASP A 325 13.86 11.87 -17.02
N ILE A 326 13.56 13.14 -16.86
CA ILE A 326 12.90 13.97 -17.89
C ILE A 326 13.64 15.28 -18.17
N SER A 327 14.93 15.33 -17.79
CA SER A 327 15.81 16.49 -18.05
C SER A 327 16.02 16.75 -19.55
#